data_d23af22f584ebb8d59aada51687ffad2
#
_entry.id   d23af22f584ebb8d59aada51687ffad2
#
_cell.length_a   1.000
_cell.length_b   1.000
_cell.length_c   1.000
_cell.angle_alpha   90.00
_cell.angle_beta   90.00
_cell.angle_gamma   90.00
#
_symmetry.space_group_name_H-M   'P 1'
#
loop_
_entity.id
_entity.type
_entity.pdbx_description
1 polymer ?
#
loop_
_entity_poly.entity_id
_entity_poly.type
_entity_poly.pdbx_seq_one_letter_code
_entity_poly.pdbx_strand_id
1 'polypeptide(L)'
;MTLNQRFSIVALLLLGLTAQAKSDAAFLSAVAQVESGHNRKAIGKAGERGMYQVGKEAWDDASARLKAEGHYFFPWSKWRDATAQDMIAASHLRWIRSNFHRIGMTDPTPEQMALVWNVGWTAARERSFRPNDYAFRVANLFRLSPVSR
;
A
#
# COMPACT_ATOMS: atom_id res chain seq x y z
N MET A 1 29.73 9.34 -21.44
CA MET A 1 28.27 9.19 -21.50
C MET A 1 27.72 10.36 -22.29
N THR A 2 27.13 10.09 -23.45
CA THR A 2 26.63 11.11 -24.37
C THR A 2 25.33 11.76 -23.82
N LEU A 3 25.01 12.97 -24.25
CA LEU A 3 23.78 13.68 -23.84
C LEU A 3 22.52 12.84 -24.11
N ASN A 4 22.47 12.15 -25.25
CA ASN A 4 21.37 11.25 -25.60
C ASN A 4 21.20 10.05 -24.64
N GLN A 5 22.28 9.50 -24.08
CA GLN A 5 22.19 8.42 -23.09
C GLN A 5 21.61 8.90 -21.76
N ARG A 6 21.89 10.15 -21.36
CA ARG A 6 21.34 10.74 -20.14
C ARG A 6 19.82 10.99 -20.26
N PHE A 7 19.35 11.49 -21.42
CA PHE A 7 17.91 11.67 -21.69
C PHE A 7 17.15 10.36 -21.71
N SER A 8 17.72 9.29 -22.28
CA SER A 8 17.08 7.97 -22.31
C SER A 8 16.94 7.36 -20.90
N ILE A 9 17.93 7.50 -20.04
CA ILE A 9 17.88 6.99 -18.66
C ILE A 9 16.83 7.74 -17.84
N VAL A 10 16.77 9.07 -17.94
CA VAL A 10 15.77 9.88 -17.22
C VAL A 10 14.35 9.55 -17.68
N ALA A 11 14.13 9.38 -18.97
CA ALA A 11 12.83 9.00 -19.53
C ALA A 11 12.38 7.61 -19.06
N LEU A 12 13.27 6.62 -19.02
CA LEU A 12 12.97 5.28 -18.50
C LEU A 12 12.63 5.30 -16.99
N LEU A 13 13.35 6.09 -16.21
CA LEU A 13 13.09 6.25 -14.78
C LEU A 13 11.72 6.90 -14.53
N LEU A 14 11.35 7.92 -15.29
CA LEU A 14 10.04 8.57 -15.18
C LEU A 14 8.89 7.64 -15.58
N LEU A 15 9.05 6.85 -16.64
CA LEU A 15 8.07 5.85 -17.06
C LEU A 15 7.89 4.75 -16.01
N GLY A 16 8.98 4.28 -15.41
CA GLY A 16 8.93 3.30 -14.32
C GLY A 16 8.20 3.82 -13.07
N LEU A 17 8.43 5.07 -12.68
CA LEU A 17 7.75 5.71 -11.54
C LEU A 17 6.24 5.87 -11.78
N THR A 18 5.84 6.23 -12.99
CA THR A 18 4.40 6.37 -13.33
C THR A 18 3.68 5.01 -13.37
N ALA A 19 4.34 3.96 -13.89
CA ALA A 19 3.81 2.61 -13.90
C ALA A 19 3.63 2.06 -12.48
N GLN A 20 4.62 2.25 -11.61
CA GLN A 20 4.53 1.84 -10.21
C GLN A 20 3.41 2.58 -9.47
N ALA A 21 3.29 3.89 -9.65
CA ALA A 21 2.24 4.68 -9.02
C ALA A 21 0.83 4.23 -9.45
N LYS A 22 0.64 3.90 -10.73
CA LYS A 22 -0.62 3.33 -11.25
C LYS A 22 -0.91 1.96 -10.63
N SER A 23 0.10 1.09 -10.55
CA SER A 23 0.00 -0.22 -9.91
C SER A 23 -0.36 -0.11 -8.43
N ASP A 24 0.24 0.82 -7.70
CA ASP A 24 -0.06 1.07 -6.28
C ASP A 24 -1.49 1.56 -6.08
N ALA A 25 -1.97 2.48 -6.92
CA ALA A 25 -3.35 2.95 -6.88
C ALA A 25 -4.37 1.82 -7.14
N ALA A 26 -4.08 0.94 -8.10
CA ALA A 26 -4.92 -0.22 -8.40
C ALA A 26 -4.94 -1.23 -7.23
N PHE A 27 -3.79 -1.49 -6.61
CA PHE A 27 -3.70 -2.36 -5.44
C PHE A 27 -4.48 -1.79 -4.25
N LEU A 28 -4.30 -0.50 -3.94
CA LEU A 28 -5.04 0.17 -2.87
C LEU A 28 -6.54 0.23 -3.13
N SER A 29 -6.96 0.37 -4.38
CA SER A 29 -8.39 0.27 -4.75
C SER A 29 -8.95 -1.12 -4.45
N ALA A 30 -8.20 -2.18 -4.76
CA ALA A 30 -8.61 -3.55 -4.43
C ALA A 30 -8.69 -3.79 -2.91
N VAL A 31 -7.73 -3.26 -2.14
CA VAL A 31 -7.78 -3.26 -0.67
C VAL A 31 -9.04 -2.54 -0.18
N ALA A 32 -9.28 -1.32 -0.63
CA ALA A 32 -10.43 -0.51 -0.22
C ALA A 32 -11.77 -1.21 -0.51
N GLN A 33 -11.88 -1.89 -1.64
CA GLN A 33 -13.07 -2.67 -1.99
C GLN A 33 -13.30 -3.82 -1.01
N VAL A 34 -12.26 -4.56 -0.65
CA VAL A 34 -12.38 -5.71 0.28
C VAL A 34 -12.61 -5.26 1.72
N GLU A 35 -11.96 -4.17 2.15
CA GLU A 35 -12.01 -3.67 3.53
C GLU A 35 -13.35 -3.01 3.87
N SER A 36 -13.90 -2.21 2.97
CA SER A 36 -15.06 -1.36 3.29
C SER A 36 -16.02 -1.12 2.14
N GLY A 37 -15.80 -1.68 0.94
CA GLY A 37 -16.54 -1.29 -0.25
C GLY A 37 -16.33 0.19 -0.60
N HIS A 38 -15.11 0.70 -0.45
CA HIS A 38 -14.74 2.11 -0.64
C HIS A 38 -15.42 3.10 0.32
N ASN A 39 -15.89 2.65 1.48
CA ASN A 39 -16.54 3.52 2.45
C ASN A 39 -15.52 4.27 3.33
N ARG A 40 -15.28 5.55 3.04
CA ARG A 40 -14.36 6.41 3.81
C ARG A 40 -14.79 6.65 5.27
N LYS A 41 -16.04 6.36 5.62
CA LYS A 41 -16.58 6.54 6.98
C LYS A 41 -16.67 5.22 7.76
N ALA A 42 -16.18 4.12 7.20
CA ALA A 42 -16.25 2.81 7.83
C ALA A 42 -15.51 2.79 9.16
N ILE A 43 -16.08 2.04 10.11
CA ILE A 43 -15.52 1.76 11.42
C ILE A 43 -15.51 0.25 11.59
N GLY A 44 -14.34 -0.34 11.71
CA GLY A 44 -14.15 -1.77 11.90
C GLY A 44 -14.42 -2.22 13.33
N LYS A 45 -14.58 -3.53 13.49
CA LYS A 45 -14.92 -4.16 14.79
C LYS A 45 -13.81 -4.01 15.84
N ALA A 46 -12.54 -4.01 15.41
CA ALA A 46 -11.39 -3.81 16.29
C ALA A 46 -10.92 -2.35 16.35
N GLY A 47 -11.71 -1.43 15.79
CA GLY A 47 -11.44 0.00 15.87
C GLY A 47 -10.73 0.57 14.66
N GLU A 48 -10.54 -0.22 13.61
CA GLU A 48 -9.99 0.26 12.33
C GLU A 48 -10.88 1.35 11.72
N ARG A 49 -10.31 2.22 10.90
CA ARG A 49 -11.01 3.38 10.36
C ARG A 49 -10.81 3.57 8.87
N GLY A 50 -11.86 4.10 8.26
CA GLY A 50 -11.83 4.65 6.92
C GLY A 50 -11.88 3.59 5.83
N MET A 51 -11.65 4.03 4.60
CA MET A 51 -11.78 3.24 3.39
C MET A 51 -10.88 1.99 3.38
N TYR A 52 -9.70 2.12 3.96
CA TYR A 52 -8.66 1.08 3.97
C TYR A 52 -8.59 0.29 5.29
N GLN A 53 -9.49 0.55 6.23
CA GLN A 53 -9.58 -0.07 7.56
C GLN A 53 -8.22 -0.14 8.28
N VAL A 54 -7.53 1.00 8.33
CA VAL A 54 -6.24 1.13 9.00
C VAL A 54 -6.46 1.26 10.50
N GLY A 55 -5.76 0.45 11.30
CA GLY A 55 -5.75 0.55 12.75
C GLY A 55 -4.89 1.74 13.23
N LYS A 56 -5.14 2.18 14.47
CA LYS A 56 -4.46 3.37 15.02
C LYS A 56 -2.94 3.27 15.01
N GLU A 57 -2.38 2.14 15.41
CA GLU A 57 -0.92 1.93 15.44
C GLU A 57 -0.30 2.05 14.04
N ALA A 58 -0.86 1.36 13.05
CA ALA A 58 -0.40 1.43 11.67
C ALA A 58 -0.56 2.85 11.08
N TRP A 59 -1.62 3.57 11.48
CA TRP A 59 -1.83 4.97 11.11
C TRP A 59 -0.72 5.86 11.68
N ASP A 60 -0.46 5.76 12.97
CA ASP A 60 0.55 6.59 13.65
C ASP A 60 1.95 6.34 13.05
N ASP A 61 2.30 5.08 12.80
CA ASP A 61 3.55 4.71 12.14
C ASP A 61 3.66 5.25 10.72
N ALA A 62 2.59 5.14 9.93
CA ALA A 62 2.56 5.67 8.56
C ALA A 62 2.67 7.20 8.55
N SER A 63 2.00 7.87 9.49
CA SER A 63 2.05 9.32 9.66
C SER A 63 3.44 9.81 10.07
N ALA A 64 4.12 9.07 10.96
CA ALA A 64 5.50 9.37 11.35
C ALA A 64 6.47 9.22 10.17
N ARG A 65 6.31 8.19 9.34
CA ARG A 65 7.09 8.03 8.10
C ARG A 65 6.87 9.18 7.12
N LEU A 66 5.61 9.57 6.89
CA LEU A 66 5.28 10.73 6.05
C LEU A 66 5.98 12.01 6.53
N LYS A 67 5.97 12.26 7.85
CA LYS A 67 6.68 13.39 8.43
C LYS A 67 8.19 13.32 8.20
N ALA A 68 8.78 12.15 8.34
CA ALA A 68 10.21 11.95 8.08
C ALA A 68 10.59 12.14 6.61
N GLU A 69 9.64 11.89 5.69
CA GLU A 69 9.76 12.13 4.25
C GLU A 69 9.48 13.61 3.85
N GLY A 70 9.23 14.50 4.82
CA GLY A 70 8.95 15.93 4.57
C GLY A 70 7.49 16.23 4.25
N HIS A 71 6.58 15.30 4.44
CA HIS A 71 5.14 15.50 4.30
C HIS A 71 4.48 15.92 5.62
N TYR A 72 3.17 16.21 5.53
CA TYR A 72 2.38 16.55 6.72
C TYR A 72 2.20 15.33 7.63
N PHE A 73 2.25 15.54 8.95
CA PHE A 73 1.88 14.53 9.93
C PHE A 73 0.36 14.53 10.10
N PHE A 74 -0.29 13.40 9.83
CA PHE A 74 -1.73 13.24 9.99
C PHE A 74 -2.05 12.57 11.34
N PRO A 75 -2.48 13.31 12.37
CA PRO A 75 -2.88 12.70 13.63
C PRO A 75 -4.10 11.79 13.44
N TRP A 76 -4.26 10.79 14.29
CA TRP A 76 -5.38 9.85 14.22
C TRP A 76 -6.76 10.53 14.15
N SER A 77 -6.95 11.69 14.77
CA SER A 77 -8.18 12.48 14.68
C SER A 77 -8.57 12.88 13.24
N LYS A 78 -7.63 12.84 12.30
CA LYS A 78 -7.84 13.12 10.87
C LYS A 78 -8.30 11.90 10.05
N TRP A 79 -8.67 10.79 10.70
CA TRP A 79 -9.06 9.57 9.99
C TRP A 79 -10.26 9.74 9.02
N ARG A 80 -11.09 10.79 9.18
CA ARG A 80 -12.18 11.11 8.24
C ARG A 80 -11.74 11.92 7.02
N ASP A 81 -10.54 12.48 7.04
CA ASP A 81 -9.99 13.25 5.92
C ASP A 81 -9.60 12.30 4.78
N ALA A 82 -10.12 12.58 3.57
CA ALA A 82 -9.89 11.71 2.42
C ALA A 82 -8.40 11.69 2.01
N THR A 83 -7.76 12.86 2.01
CA THR A 83 -6.33 12.99 1.67
C THR A 83 -5.47 12.27 2.69
N ALA A 84 -5.79 12.41 3.99
CA ALA A 84 -5.09 11.68 5.04
C ALA A 84 -5.17 10.17 4.84
N GLN A 85 -6.37 9.62 4.58
CA GLN A 85 -6.54 8.18 4.33
C GLN A 85 -5.68 7.69 3.16
N ASP A 86 -5.69 8.41 2.05
CA ASP A 86 -4.95 8.03 0.85
C ASP A 86 -3.42 8.11 1.07
N MET A 87 -2.94 9.16 1.74
CA MET A 87 -1.52 9.33 2.07
C MET A 87 -1.03 8.26 3.06
N ILE A 88 -1.81 7.97 4.08
CA ILE A 88 -1.51 6.92 5.08
C ILE A 88 -1.46 5.54 4.40
N ALA A 89 -2.45 5.21 3.58
CA ALA A 89 -2.49 3.93 2.86
C ALA A 89 -1.29 3.77 1.91
N ALA A 90 -0.94 4.81 1.16
CA ALA A 90 0.24 4.80 0.29
C ALA A 90 1.55 4.64 1.08
N SER A 91 1.70 5.34 2.21
CA SER A 91 2.86 5.19 3.10
C SER A 91 2.96 3.77 3.67
N HIS A 92 1.83 3.20 4.09
CA HIS A 92 1.79 1.82 4.61
C HIS A 92 2.16 0.79 3.52
N LEU A 93 1.66 0.93 2.30
CA LEU A 93 2.02 0.06 1.18
C LEU A 93 3.53 0.14 0.85
N ARG A 94 4.11 1.35 0.80
CA ARG A 94 5.57 1.50 0.61
C ARG A 94 6.37 0.81 1.72
N TRP A 95 5.92 0.91 2.97
CA TRP A 95 6.54 0.23 4.09
C TRP A 95 6.48 -1.30 3.93
N ILE A 96 5.34 -1.87 3.49
CA ILE A 96 5.20 -3.30 3.19
C ILE A 96 6.25 -3.72 2.16
N ARG A 97 6.33 -3.03 1.03
CA ARG A 97 7.33 -3.33 -0.02
C ARG A 97 8.76 -3.25 0.51
N SER A 98 9.08 -2.21 1.28
CA SER A 98 10.43 -2.04 1.82
C SER A 98 10.83 -3.16 2.77
N ASN A 99 9.90 -3.73 3.53
CA ASN A 99 10.17 -4.88 4.37
C ASN A 99 10.46 -6.15 3.56
N PHE A 100 9.72 -6.39 2.47
CA PHE A 100 10.04 -7.47 1.53
C PHE A 100 11.43 -7.30 0.91
N HIS A 101 11.78 -6.10 0.47
CA HIS A 101 13.12 -5.81 -0.04
C HIS A 101 14.23 -6.11 0.98
N ARG A 102 14.04 -5.78 2.25
CA ARG A 102 15.03 -6.05 3.31
C ARG A 102 15.31 -7.54 3.52
N ILE A 103 14.37 -8.41 3.18
CA ILE A 103 14.58 -9.86 3.26
C ILE A 103 14.93 -10.49 1.90
N GLY A 104 15.28 -9.65 0.90
CA GLY A 104 15.70 -10.12 -0.43
C GLY A 104 14.55 -10.46 -1.39
N MET A 105 13.30 -10.22 -1.01
CA MET A 105 12.13 -10.41 -1.89
C MET A 105 11.83 -9.10 -2.63
N THR A 106 12.42 -8.95 -3.81
CA THR A 106 12.33 -7.70 -4.60
C THR A 106 11.03 -7.54 -5.37
N ASP A 107 10.30 -8.64 -5.60
CA ASP A 107 9.02 -8.66 -6.33
C ASP A 107 7.98 -9.50 -5.56
N PRO A 108 7.47 -8.98 -4.41
CA PRO A 108 6.44 -9.67 -3.66
C PRO A 108 5.13 -9.74 -4.45
N THR A 109 4.46 -10.89 -4.42
CA THR A 109 3.18 -11.05 -5.12
C THR A 109 2.07 -10.18 -4.48
N PRO A 110 1.01 -9.85 -5.23
CA PRO A 110 -0.13 -9.13 -4.67
C PRO A 110 -0.74 -9.84 -3.45
N GLU A 111 -0.77 -11.17 -3.44
CA GLU A 111 -1.24 -11.97 -2.30
C GLU A 111 -0.36 -11.80 -1.07
N GLN A 112 0.95 -11.80 -1.24
CA GLN A 112 1.88 -11.60 -0.12
C GLN A 112 1.75 -10.20 0.48
N MET A 113 1.64 -9.18 -0.35
CA MET A 113 1.41 -7.79 0.12
C MET A 113 0.06 -7.65 0.82
N ALA A 114 -1.01 -8.24 0.27
CA ALA A 114 -2.33 -8.22 0.87
C ALA A 114 -2.40 -8.99 2.19
N LEU A 115 -1.68 -10.11 2.30
CA LEU A 115 -1.55 -10.84 3.56
C LEU A 115 -0.94 -9.95 4.65
N VAL A 116 0.17 -9.25 4.34
CA VAL A 116 0.81 -8.34 5.31
C VAL A 116 -0.12 -7.19 5.68
N TRP A 117 -0.89 -6.65 4.73
CA TRP A 117 -1.91 -5.64 5.02
C TRP A 117 -2.92 -6.13 6.05
N ASN A 118 -3.40 -7.36 5.90
CA ASN A 118 -4.47 -7.95 6.72
C ASN A 118 -4.00 -8.37 8.12
N VAL A 119 -2.86 -9.07 8.22
CA VAL A 119 -2.44 -9.69 9.48
C VAL A 119 -1.20 -9.04 10.12
N GLY A 120 -0.59 -8.07 9.44
CA GLY A 120 0.66 -7.45 9.85
C GLY A 120 1.90 -8.28 9.46
N TRP A 121 3.07 -7.62 9.52
CA TRP A 121 4.34 -8.20 9.06
C TRP A 121 4.75 -9.47 9.82
N THR A 122 4.71 -9.40 11.16
CA THR A 122 5.15 -10.51 12.02
C THR A 122 4.33 -11.77 11.78
N ALA A 123 2.99 -11.65 11.84
CA ALA A 123 2.09 -12.78 11.62
C ALA A 123 2.18 -13.34 10.20
N ALA A 124 2.37 -12.49 9.18
CA ALA A 124 2.57 -12.94 7.80
C ALA A 124 3.88 -13.73 7.66
N ARG A 125 4.96 -13.27 8.29
CA ARG A 125 6.27 -13.94 8.29
C ARG A 125 6.23 -15.30 8.99
N GLU A 126 5.58 -15.40 10.15
CA GLU A 126 5.38 -16.66 10.87
C GLU A 126 4.66 -17.71 10.04
N ARG A 127 3.78 -17.28 9.14
CA ARG A 127 3.09 -18.11 8.16
C ARG A 127 3.88 -18.36 6.87
N SER A 128 5.15 -17.95 6.82
CA SER A 128 5.97 -17.99 5.60
C SER A 128 5.28 -17.32 4.40
N PHE A 129 4.56 -16.23 4.66
CA PHE A 129 3.78 -15.45 3.68
C PHE A 129 2.75 -16.26 2.88
N ARG A 130 2.24 -17.36 3.43
CA ARG A 130 1.17 -18.15 2.79
C ARG A 130 -0.14 -17.36 2.79
N PRO A 131 -0.73 -17.09 1.61
CA PRO A 131 -1.95 -16.32 1.48
C PRO A 131 -3.14 -16.93 2.23
N ASN A 132 -4.05 -16.09 2.69
CA ASN A 132 -5.36 -16.43 3.21
C ASN A 132 -6.46 -15.97 2.22
N ASP A 133 -7.72 -16.26 2.53
CA ASP A 133 -8.86 -15.88 1.67
C ASP A 133 -8.95 -14.38 1.41
N TYR A 134 -8.59 -13.55 2.40
CA TYR A 134 -8.51 -12.11 2.23
C TYR A 134 -7.48 -11.74 1.15
N ALA A 135 -6.28 -12.28 1.26
CA ALA A 135 -5.19 -12.02 0.33
C ALA A 135 -5.56 -12.41 -1.11
N PHE A 136 -6.21 -13.55 -1.29
CA PHE A 136 -6.70 -13.98 -2.61
C PHE A 136 -7.78 -13.03 -3.15
N ARG A 137 -8.72 -12.55 -2.34
CA ARG A 137 -9.75 -11.60 -2.78
C ARG A 137 -9.14 -10.29 -3.26
N VAL A 138 -8.21 -9.71 -2.51
CA VAL A 138 -7.51 -8.48 -2.91
C VAL A 138 -6.73 -8.69 -4.21
N ALA A 139 -5.94 -9.76 -4.29
CA ALA A 139 -5.13 -10.04 -5.47
C ALA A 139 -5.96 -10.28 -6.73
N ASN A 140 -7.10 -10.96 -6.62
CA ASN A 140 -8.00 -11.17 -7.74
C ASN A 140 -8.59 -9.84 -8.25
N LEU A 141 -9.05 -8.96 -7.37
CA LEU A 141 -9.54 -7.63 -7.74
C LEU A 141 -8.45 -6.78 -8.37
N PHE A 142 -7.23 -6.81 -7.82
CA PHE A 142 -6.08 -6.12 -8.39
C PHE A 142 -5.81 -6.56 -9.83
N ARG A 143 -5.80 -7.87 -10.12
CA ARG A 143 -5.55 -8.41 -11.48
C ARG A 143 -6.67 -8.08 -12.47
N LEU A 144 -7.88 -7.85 -12.00
CA LEU A 144 -9.00 -7.43 -12.86
C LEU A 144 -8.93 -5.93 -13.19
N SER A 145 -8.08 -5.16 -12.50
CA SER A 145 -7.89 -3.75 -12.80
C SER A 145 -7.25 -3.54 -14.18
N PRO A 146 -7.74 -2.57 -14.98
CA PRO A 146 -7.15 -2.27 -16.30
C PRO A 146 -5.66 -1.90 -16.26
N VAL A 147 -5.15 -1.54 -15.10
CA VAL A 147 -3.76 -1.09 -14.88
C VAL A 147 -2.79 -2.25 -14.65
N SER A 148 -3.30 -3.44 -14.35
CA SER A 148 -2.46 -4.63 -14.07
C SER A 148 -2.15 -5.46 -15.32
N ARG A 149 -2.58 -5.00 -16.50
CA ARG A 149 -2.36 -5.67 -17.80
C ARG A 149 -1.26 -4.91 -18.59
#